data_daa7b15cbf5c84d4f9eaeedcd54ef176
#
_entry.id   daa7b15cbf5c84d4f9eaeedcd54ef176
#
_cell.length_a   1.000
_cell.length_b   1.000
_cell.length_c   1.000
_cell.angle_alpha   90.00
_cell.angle_beta   90.00
_cell.angle_gamma   90.00
#
_symmetry.space_group_name_H-M   'P 1'
#
loop_
_entity.id
_entity.type
_entity.pdbx_description
1 polymer ?
#
loop_
_entity_poly.entity_id
_entity_poly.type
_entity_poly.pdbx_seq_one_letter_code
_entity_poly.pdbx_strand_id
1 'polypeptide(L)'
;MTNFLHPSEKSGVVSIASCDTNIQVDAQYNPKELQIDKTVPWQKKSQANKTNETGIQLEFTGAEGRSMTLELLFDGYETNTSVAGKVDTLNTMASVLNPGDKDETKRRPHLCVVTWGSTVPKFKCVIESLSTKYTMFSDQGVPLRATCTVKLKEADTVTGASSGGGGGGGGGGGGGH
;
A
#
# COMPACT_ATOMS: atom_id res chain seq x y z
N MET A 1 -0.45 24.17 -12.22
CA MET A 1 -1.64 23.61 -11.57
C MET A 1 -1.68 22.13 -11.91
N THR A 2 -1.24 21.30 -10.99
CA THR A 2 -1.40 19.85 -11.13
C THR A 2 -2.86 19.52 -10.89
N ASN A 3 -3.58 19.22 -11.96
CA ASN A 3 -4.89 18.59 -11.87
C ASN A 3 -4.69 17.22 -11.21
N PHE A 4 -4.92 17.16 -9.93
CA PHE A 4 -5.15 15.87 -9.27
C PHE A 4 -6.44 15.34 -9.88
N LEU A 5 -6.30 14.34 -10.74
CA LEU A 5 -7.45 13.61 -11.27
C LEU A 5 -8.19 13.02 -10.08
N HIS A 6 -9.33 13.58 -9.78
CA HIS A 6 -10.25 12.95 -8.85
C HIS A 6 -10.67 11.62 -9.47
N PRO A 7 -10.45 10.49 -8.79
CA PRO A 7 -11.01 9.24 -9.27
C PRO A 7 -12.51 9.41 -9.49
N SER A 8 -13.02 8.89 -10.59
CA SER A 8 -14.45 8.89 -10.85
C SER A 8 -15.10 8.00 -9.80
N GLU A 9 -15.68 8.59 -8.79
CA GLU A 9 -16.38 7.88 -7.74
C GLU A 9 -17.67 7.31 -8.33
N LYS A 10 -17.68 6.01 -8.59
CA LYS A 10 -18.96 5.32 -8.77
C LYS A 10 -19.63 5.26 -7.40
N SER A 11 -20.73 5.96 -7.26
CA SER A 11 -21.48 6.01 -6.01
C SER A 11 -21.76 4.61 -5.48
N GLY A 12 -21.34 4.33 -4.26
CA GLY A 12 -21.64 3.09 -3.54
C GLY A 12 -20.75 1.89 -3.82
N VAL A 13 -19.69 2.01 -4.63
CA VAL A 13 -18.74 0.93 -4.92
C VAL A 13 -17.37 1.28 -4.38
N VAL A 14 -16.67 0.26 -3.84
CA VAL A 14 -15.27 0.42 -3.45
C VAL A 14 -14.41 0.62 -4.69
N SER A 15 -13.57 1.66 -4.66
CA SER A 15 -12.61 1.96 -5.71
C SER A 15 -11.22 2.14 -5.12
N ILE A 16 -10.22 1.59 -5.79
CA ILE A 16 -8.81 1.82 -5.51
C ILE A 16 -8.21 2.54 -6.72
N ALA A 17 -7.73 3.74 -6.53
CA ALA A 17 -7.17 4.57 -7.59
C ALA A 17 -5.74 4.99 -7.28
N SER A 18 -4.91 5.10 -8.31
CA SER A 18 -3.58 5.68 -8.19
C SER A 18 -3.68 7.20 -8.09
N CYS A 19 -2.90 7.78 -7.16
CA CYS A 19 -2.71 9.23 -7.10
C CYS A 19 -1.63 9.71 -8.10
N ASP A 20 -0.84 8.80 -8.65
CA ASP A 20 0.29 9.12 -9.54
C ASP A 20 -0.06 9.00 -11.02
N THR A 21 -1.02 8.16 -11.37
CA THR A 21 -1.45 7.87 -12.75
C THR A 21 -2.97 7.72 -12.84
N ASN A 22 -3.49 7.55 -14.06
CA ASN A 22 -4.93 7.43 -14.32
C ASN A 22 -5.49 6.02 -14.18
N ILE A 23 -4.82 5.13 -13.44
CA ILE A 23 -5.33 3.78 -13.27
C ILE A 23 -6.20 3.65 -12.03
N GLN A 24 -7.29 2.90 -12.17
CA GLN A 24 -8.27 2.68 -11.12
C GLN A 24 -8.87 1.30 -11.27
N VAL A 25 -9.19 0.67 -10.15
CA VAL A 25 -9.98 -0.55 -10.09
C VAL A 25 -11.21 -0.30 -9.23
N ASP A 26 -12.37 -0.52 -9.82
CA ASP A 26 -13.64 -0.53 -9.10
C ASP A 26 -13.99 -1.98 -8.75
N ALA A 27 -14.46 -2.20 -7.53
CA ALA A 27 -14.99 -3.48 -7.13
C ALA A 27 -16.20 -3.84 -8.00
N GLN A 28 -16.29 -5.07 -8.45
CA GLN A 28 -17.49 -5.58 -9.14
C GLN A 28 -18.62 -5.80 -8.14
N TYR A 29 -18.27 -6.35 -7.00
CA TYR A 29 -19.14 -6.51 -5.83
C TYR A 29 -18.47 -5.85 -4.63
N ASN A 30 -19.24 -5.15 -3.81
CA ASN A 30 -18.71 -4.61 -2.57
C ASN A 30 -18.24 -5.74 -1.66
N PRO A 31 -17.08 -5.57 -0.99
CA PRO A 31 -16.65 -6.54 0.00
C PRO A 31 -17.72 -6.71 1.10
N LYS A 32 -17.85 -7.92 1.59
CA LYS A 32 -18.76 -8.22 2.72
C LYS A 32 -18.27 -7.60 4.01
N GLU A 33 -16.97 -7.48 4.14
CA GLU A 33 -16.29 -7.00 5.34
C GLU A 33 -15.21 -5.99 4.96
N LEU A 34 -15.04 -5.02 5.84
CA LEU A 34 -13.96 -4.06 5.81
C LEU A 34 -13.26 -4.09 7.16
N GLN A 35 -12.03 -4.55 7.19
CA GLN A 35 -11.21 -4.53 8.39
C GLN A 35 -10.24 -3.35 8.34
N ILE A 36 -10.29 -2.51 9.37
CA ILE A 36 -9.36 -1.39 9.55
C ILE A 36 -8.71 -1.55 10.91
N ASP A 37 -7.41 -1.71 10.91
CA ASP A 37 -6.60 -1.87 12.11
C ASP A 37 -5.78 -0.60 12.36
N LYS A 38 -5.71 -0.18 13.61
CA LYS A 38 -4.87 0.92 14.04
C LYS A 38 -3.95 0.44 15.16
N THR A 39 -2.66 0.48 14.91
CA THR A 39 -1.64 0.16 15.90
C THR A 39 -1.05 1.45 16.47
N VAL A 40 -0.93 1.50 17.78
CA VAL A 40 -0.30 2.63 18.48
C VAL A 40 0.98 2.10 19.13
N PRO A 41 2.17 2.56 18.70
CA PRO A 41 3.43 2.04 19.23
C PRO A 41 3.75 2.64 20.60
N TRP A 42 3.92 1.75 21.58
CA TRP A 42 4.33 2.07 22.93
C TRP A 42 5.60 1.30 23.29
N GLN A 43 6.54 1.97 23.87
CA GLN A 43 7.75 1.36 24.45
C GLN A 43 7.79 1.51 25.95
N LYS A 44 8.33 0.49 26.65
CA LYS A 44 8.71 0.68 28.04
C LYS A 44 9.85 1.68 28.11
N LYS A 45 9.68 2.72 28.90
CA LYS A 45 10.76 3.65 29.18
C LYS A 45 11.86 2.90 29.95
N SER A 46 13.03 2.79 29.33
CA SER A 46 14.19 2.19 29.99
C SER A 46 14.63 3.10 31.13
N GLN A 47 14.33 2.72 32.35
CA GLN A 47 14.81 3.43 33.54
C GLN A 47 16.09 2.75 34.03
N ALA A 48 17.22 3.28 33.63
CA ALA A 48 18.44 2.98 34.34
C ALA A 48 18.35 3.67 35.72
N ASN A 49 18.32 2.86 36.80
CA ASN A 49 18.48 3.30 38.18
C ASN A 49 17.31 3.99 38.89
N LYS A 50 16.10 3.43 38.87
CA LYS A 50 15.10 3.81 39.89
C LYS A 50 14.59 2.58 40.60
N THR A 51 15.05 2.35 41.79
CA THR A 51 14.77 1.21 42.65
C THR A 51 13.39 1.25 43.34
N ASN A 52 12.60 2.29 43.16
CA ASN A 52 11.39 2.51 43.98
C ASN A 52 10.13 2.92 43.24
N GLU A 53 10.03 2.73 41.91
CA GLU A 53 8.78 3.00 41.20
C GLU A 53 8.04 1.71 40.88
N THR A 54 6.87 1.52 41.50
CA THR A 54 5.99 0.37 41.33
C THR A 54 5.09 0.44 40.09
N GLY A 55 5.34 1.31 39.13
CA GLY A 55 4.53 1.51 37.94
C GLY A 55 5.26 1.19 36.64
N ILE A 56 4.55 0.62 35.67
CA ILE A 56 5.04 0.48 34.29
C ILE A 56 4.86 1.81 33.58
N GLN A 57 5.96 2.46 33.18
CA GLN A 57 5.91 3.67 32.36
C GLN A 57 6.04 3.28 30.88
N LEU A 58 5.10 3.78 30.08
CA LEU A 58 5.09 3.63 28.64
C LEU A 58 5.39 4.97 27.97
N GLU A 59 6.18 4.93 26.91
CA GLU A 59 6.49 6.05 26.06
C GLU A 59 5.90 5.83 24.68
N PHE A 60 5.19 6.84 24.17
CA PHE A 60 4.68 6.84 22.80
C PHE A 60 5.82 7.11 21.83
N THR A 61 6.07 6.20 20.90
CA THR A 61 7.24 6.26 20.02
C THR A 61 6.99 6.82 18.63
N GLY A 62 5.75 7.12 18.30
CA GLY A 62 5.41 7.71 17.00
C GLY A 62 3.97 7.43 16.59
N ALA A 63 3.57 7.97 15.46
CA ALA A 63 2.28 7.67 14.87
C ALA A 63 2.46 6.54 13.83
N GLU A 64 1.77 5.43 14.01
CA GLU A 64 1.59 4.46 12.94
C GLU A 64 0.27 4.72 12.22
N GLY A 65 0.30 4.61 10.89
CA GLY A 65 -0.88 4.67 10.06
C GLY A 65 -1.79 3.46 10.28
N ARG A 66 -3.02 3.60 9.86
CA ARG A 66 -3.97 2.49 9.83
C ARG A 66 -3.61 1.51 8.73
N SER A 67 -3.98 0.26 8.88
CA SER A 67 -4.00 -0.73 7.81
C SER A 67 -5.43 -1.10 7.46
N MET A 68 -5.66 -1.44 6.21
CA MET A 68 -6.96 -1.85 5.69
C MET A 68 -6.78 -3.14 4.90
N THR A 69 -7.68 -4.09 5.11
CA THR A 69 -7.72 -5.33 4.32
C THR A 69 -9.04 -5.40 3.58
N LEU A 70 -8.97 -5.62 2.28
CA LEU A 70 -10.12 -5.77 1.38
C LEU A 70 -10.02 -7.08 0.63
N GLU A 71 -11.14 -7.77 0.48
CA GLU A 71 -11.28 -8.89 -0.44
C GLU A 71 -12.16 -8.48 -1.61
N LEU A 72 -11.61 -8.54 -2.82
CA LEU A 72 -12.29 -8.18 -4.06
C LEU A 72 -12.53 -9.43 -4.89
N LEU A 73 -13.79 -9.66 -5.27
CA LEU A 73 -14.18 -10.73 -6.18
C LEU A 73 -14.44 -10.15 -7.57
N PHE A 74 -13.79 -10.75 -8.57
CA PHE A 74 -14.03 -10.46 -9.97
C PHE A 74 -14.57 -11.73 -10.65
N ASP A 75 -15.68 -11.61 -11.35
CA ASP A 75 -16.36 -12.71 -12.03
C ASP A 75 -16.79 -12.27 -13.43
N GLY A 76 -16.22 -12.89 -14.44
CA GLY A 76 -16.53 -12.69 -15.85
C GLY A 76 -17.16 -13.94 -16.50
N TYR A 77 -17.59 -14.92 -15.70
CA TYR A 77 -18.10 -16.19 -16.22
C TYR A 77 -19.31 -16.03 -17.13
N GLU A 78 -20.32 -15.28 -16.71
CA GLU A 78 -21.55 -15.09 -17.48
C GLU A 78 -21.32 -14.39 -18.83
N THR A 79 -20.35 -13.49 -18.87
CA THR A 79 -19.99 -12.72 -20.07
C THR A 79 -18.83 -13.32 -20.85
N ASN A 80 -18.27 -14.42 -20.37
CA ASN A 80 -17.05 -15.04 -20.88
C ASN A 80 -15.89 -14.03 -21.06
N THR A 81 -15.75 -13.13 -20.08
CA THR A 81 -14.77 -12.04 -20.08
C THR A 81 -13.65 -12.33 -19.10
N SER A 82 -12.41 -12.15 -19.55
CA SER A 82 -11.25 -12.28 -18.68
C SER A 82 -11.25 -11.26 -17.53
N VAL A 83 -10.92 -11.72 -16.33
CA VAL A 83 -10.71 -10.85 -15.16
C VAL A 83 -9.26 -10.40 -15.01
N ALA A 84 -8.37 -10.87 -15.87
CA ALA A 84 -6.93 -10.58 -15.82
C ALA A 84 -6.63 -9.07 -15.84
N GLY A 85 -7.35 -8.29 -16.63
CA GLY A 85 -7.12 -6.85 -16.74
C GLY A 85 -7.27 -6.09 -15.42
N LYS A 86 -8.25 -6.46 -14.58
CA LYS A 86 -8.44 -5.85 -13.25
C LYS A 86 -7.34 -6.26 -12.28
N VAL A 87 -6.95 -7.53 -12.32
CA VAL A 87 -5.84 -8.06 -11.52
C VAL A 87 -4.53 -7.41 -11.91
N ASP A 88 -4.27 -7.25 -13.21
CA ASP A 88 -3.06 -6.60 -13.72
C ASP A 88 -2.98 -5.13 -13.31
N THR A 89 -4.10 -4.43 -13.26
CA THR A 89 -4.14 -3.05 -12.78
C THR A 89 -3.78 -2.96 -11.29
N LEU A 90 -4.27 -3.87 -10.46
CA LEU A 90 -3.87 -3.97 -9.04
C LEU A 90 -2.38 -4.29 -8.90
N ASN A 91 -1.87 -5.23 -9.69
CA ASN A 91 -0.44 -5.57 -9.72
C ASN A 91 0.42 -4.37 -10.12
N THR A 92 -0.02 -3.59 -11.11
CA THR A 92 0.66 -2.38 -11.54
C THR A 92 0.73 -1.36 -10.41
N MET A 93 -0.37 -1.13 -9.68
CA MET A 93 -0.38 -0.21 -8.53
C MET A 93 0.53 -0.68 -7.39
N ALA A 94 0.72 -1.99 -7.23
CA ALA A 94 1.62 -2.58 -6.24
C ALA A 94 3.09 -2.63 -6.71
N SER A 95 3.35 -2.36 -7.98
CA SER A 95 4.69 -2.41 -8.58
C SER A 95 5.34 -1.04 -8.59
N VAL A 96 6.66 -1.02 -8.77
CA VAL A 96 7.44 0.22 -8.82
C VAL A 96 7.00 1.08 -10.00
N LEU A 97 6.63 2.33 -9.71
CA LEU A 97 6.11 3.29 -10.68
C LEU A 97 7.12 3.62 -11.79
N ASN A 98 8.37 3.92 -11.40
CA ASN A 98 9.46 4.32 -12.31
C ASN A 98 10.72 3.51 -12.01
N PRO A 99 10.81 2.23 -12.44
CA PRO A 99 11.93 1.37 -12.08
C PRO A 99 13.27 1.83 -12.67
N GLY A 100 13.24 2.60 -13.78
CA GLY A 100 14.43 3.15 -14.42
C GLY A 100 14.79 4.59 -14.03
N ASP A 101 14.11 5.19 -13.05
CA ASP A 101 14.42 6.55 -12.63
C ASP A 101 15.82 6.61 -11.98
N LYS A 102 16.59 7.63 -12.34
CA LYS A 102 17.94 7.87 -11.78
C LYS A 102 17.87 8.25 -10.30
N ASP A 103 16.80 8.90 -9.89
CA ASP A 103 16.51 9.22 -8.50
C ASP A 103 15.87 8.01 -7.82
N GLU A 104 16.64 7.34 -6.97
CA GLU A 104 16.17 6.14 -6.25
C GLU A 104 14.94 6.41 -5.40
N THR A 105 14.77 7.62 -4.87
CA THR A 105 13.62 7.99 -4.06
C THR A 105 12.30 7.98 -4.84
N LYS A 106 12.37 8.06 -6.18
CA LYS A 106 11.23 7.95 -7.09
C LYS A 106 10.91 6.51 -7.50
N ARG A 107 11.81 5.57 -7.23
CA ARG A 107 11.59 4.14 -7.45
C ARG A 107 10.75 3.56 -6.32
N ARG A 108 9.47 3.79 -6.37
CA ARG A 108 8.49 3.39 -5.36
C ARG A 108 7.18 2.91 -6.00
N PRO A 109 6.37 2.09 -5.32
CA PRO A 109 5.03 1.79 -5.74
C PRO A 109 4.13 3.03 -5.78
N HIS A 110 2.97 2.89 -6.41
CA HIS A 110 1.98 3.95 -6.49
C HIS A 110 1.47 4.33 -5.09
N LEU A 111 1.30 5.63 -4.87
CA LEU A 111 0.43 6.13 -3.82
C LEU A 111 -1.01 5.97 -4.31
N CYS A 112 -1.85 5.37 -3.50
CA CYS A 112 -3.22 5.04 -3.86
C CYS A 112 -4.21 5.73 -2.93
N VAL A 113 -5.44 5.82 -3.37
CA VAL A 113 -6.57 6.25 -2.55
C VAL A 113 -7.71 5.24 -2.67
N VAL A 114 -8.25 4.83 -1.53
CA VAL A 114 -9.46 4.01 -1.45
C VAL A 114 -10.64 4.91 -1.15
N THR A 115 -11.71 4.73 -1.91
CA THR A 115 -12.98 5.42 -1.71
C THR A 115 -14.12 4.41 -1.67
N TRP A 116 -15.07 4.60 -0.77
CA TRP A 116 -16.27 3.78 -0.69
C TRP A 116 -17.47 4.63 -0.27
N GLY A 117 -18.17 5.13 -1.26
CA GLY A 117 -19.32 6.01 -1.04
C GLY A 117 -18.96 7.22 -0.15
N SER A 118 -19.94 7.69 0.60
CA SER A 118 -19.76 8.80 1.55
C SER A 118 -19.41 8.31 2.98
N THR A 119 -19.52 7.02 3.24
CA THR A 119 -19.41 6.46 4.61
C THR A 119 -17.97 6.20 5.02
N VAL A 120 -17.12 5.77 4.08
CA VAL A 120 -15.70 5.57 4.34
C VAL A 120 -14.93 6.80 3.88
N PRO A 121 -14.27 7.52 4.80
CA PRO A 121 -13.41 8.64 4.42
C PRO A 121 -12.33 8.21 3.44
N LYS A 122 -11.91 9.11 2.56
CA LYS A 122 -10.78 8.85 1.65
C LYS A 122 -9.57 8.32 2.43
N PHE A 123 -9.10 7.15 2.03
CA PHE A 123 -8.00 6.47 2.67
C PHE A 123 -6.79 6.47 1.73
N LYS A 124 -5.86 7.38 1.96
CA LYS A 124 -4.58 7.41 1.25
C LYS A 124 -3.68 6.30 1.76
N CYS A 125 -3.13 5.52 0.86
CA CYS A 125 -2.40 4.31 1.21
C CYS A 125 -1.44 3.85 0.13
N VAL A 126 -0.68 2.83 0.47
CA VAL A 126 0.08 1.99 -0.46
C VAL A 126 -0.43 0.56 -0.38
N ILE A 127 -0.28 -0.20 -1.45
CA ILE A 127 -0.53 -1.63 -1.41
C ILE A 127 0.67 -2.30 -0.75
N GLU A 128 0.45 -2.82 0.45
CA GLU A 128 1.47 -3.55 1.20
C GLU A 128 1.63 -4.98 0.68
N SER A 129 0.51 -5.63 0.39
CA SER A 129 0.50 -6.96 -0.22
C SER A 129 -0.74 -7.19 -1.06
N LEU A 130 -0.58 -7.98 -2.11
CA LEU A 130 -1.64 -8.41 -3.01
C LEU A 130 -1.55 -9.92 -3.17
N SER A 131 -2.63 -10.63 -2.79
CA SER A 131 -2.77 -12.07 -3.00
C SER A 131 -3.90 -12.30 -3.98
N THR A 132 -3.63 -12.98 -5.08
CA THR A 132 -4.61 -13.30 -6.11
C THR A 132 -4.81 -14.79 -6.22
N LYS A 133 -6.07 -15.22 -6.20
CA LYS A 133 -6.47 -16.60 -6.39
C LYS A 133 -7.42 -16.68 -7.57
N TYR A 134 -6.99 -17.33 -8.64
CA TYR A 134 -7.84 -17.66 -9.78
C TYR A 134 -8.59 -18.98 -9.51
N THR A 135 -9.91 -18.98 -9.69
CA THR A 135 -10.76 -20.12 -9.32
C THR A 135 -11.55 -20.70 -10.48
N MET A 136 -11.56 -20.04 -11.62
CA MET A 136 -12.28 -20.50 -12.81
C MET A 136 -11.54 -20.09 -14.08
N PHE A 137 -11.50 -20.99 -15.06
CA PHE A 137 -10.85 -20.78 -16.35
C PHE A 137 -11.76 -21.24 -17.47
N SER A 138 -11.63 -20.61 -18.64
CA SER A 138 -12.24 -21.13 -19.88
C SER A 138 -11.47 -22.34 -20.40
N ASP A 139 -12.02 -23.01 -21.39
CA ASP A 139 -11.38 -24.14 -22.09
C ASP A 139 -10.04 -23.74 -22.73
N GLN A 140 -9.83 -22.45 -22.96
CA GLN A 140 -8.60 -21.89 -23.52
C GLN A 140 -7.62 -21.39 -22.45
N GLY A 141 -7.91 -21.63 -21.16
CA GLY A 141 -7.06 -21.21 -20.05
C GLY A 141 -7.19 -19.73 -19.67
N VAL A 142 -8.24 -19.04 -20.14
CA VAL A 142 -8.49 -17.64 -19.76
C VAL A 142 -9.10 -17.59 -18.37
N PRO A 143 -8.55 -16.79 -17.42
CA PRO A 143 -9.11 -16.69 -16.09
C PRO A 143 -10.44 -15.92 -16.11
N LEU A 144 -11.50 -16.55 -15.65
CA LEU A 144 -12.86 -16.03 -15.62
C LEU A 144 -13.30 -15.57 -14.23
N ARG A 145 -12.63 -16.04 -13.18
CA ARG A 145 -12.91 -15.64 -11.80
C ARG A 145 -11.63 -15.50 -11.00
N ALA A 146 -11.54 -14.44 -10.22
CA ALA A 146 -10.43 -14.21 -9.32
C ALA A 146 -10.91 -13.58 -8.01
N THR A 147 -10.27 -13.97 -6.91
CA THR A 147 -10.38 -13.31 -5.62
C THR A 147 -9.04 -12.66 -5.30
N CYS A 148 -9.07 -11.36 -5.04
CA CYS A 148 -7.89 -10.58 -4.67
C CYS A 148 -8.01 -10.12 -3.23
N THR A 149 -7.06 -10.51 -2.38
CA THR A 149 -6.92 -9.97 -1.03
C THR A 149 -5.87 -8.87 -1.07
N VAL A 150 -6.30 -7.65 -0.81
CA VAL A 150 -5.48 -6.45 -0.86
C VAL A 150 -5.26 -5.94 0.55
N LYS A 151 -4.02 -5.90 1.00
CA LYS A 151 -3.61 -5.23 2.24
C LYS A 151 -3.03 -3.88 1.92
N LEU A 152 -3.57 -2.87 2.57
CA LEU A 152 -3.25 -1.46 2.36
C LEU A 152 -2.70 -0.88 3.66
N LYS A 153 -1.67 -0.05 3.53
CA LYS A 153 -1.09 0.69 4.65
C LYS A 153 -1.27 2.18 4.41
N GLU A 154 -1.82 2.87 5.40
CA GLU A 154 -2.04 4.33 5.33
C GLU A 154 -0.72 5.06 5.15
N ALA A 155 -0.68 5.98 4.20
CA ALA A 155 0.45 6.83 3.93
C ALA A 155 -0.02 8.15 3.28
N ASP A 156 0.52 9.26 3.71
CA ASP A 156 0.28 10.57 3.07
C ASP A 156 1.25 10.82 1.92
N THR A 157 2.48 10.35 2.08
CA THR A 157 3.57 10.47 1.12
C THR A 157 4.39 9.18 1.09
N VAL A 158 4.96 8.85 -0.04
CA VAL A 158 5.79 7.67 -0.23
C VAL A 158 7.04 8.03 -1.00
N THR A 159 8.17 7.54 -0.52
CA THR A 159 9.49 7.65 -1.18
C THR A 159 10.13 6.27 -1.30
N GLY A 160 10.89 6.06 -2.36
CA GLY A 160 11.77 4.90 -2.48
C GLY A 160 12.93 5.00 -1.48
N ALA A 161 13.44 3.85 -1.05
CA ALA A 161 14.65 3.80 -0.25
C ALA A 161 15.84 4.25 -1.11
N SER A 162 16.62 5.24 -0.61
CA SER A 162 17.92 5.54 -1.18
C SER A 162 18.91 4.51 -0.67
N SER A 163 19.69 3.90 -1.57
CA SER A 163 20.85 3.12 -1.18
C SER A 163 21.88 4.10 -0.61
N GLY A 164 21.94 4.20 0.72
CA GLY A 164 22.91 5.01 1.42
C GLY A 164 24.30 4.51 1.06
N GLY A 165 25.00 5.29 0.22
CA GLY A 165 26.41 5.10 0.01
C GLY A 165 27.14 5.31 1.32
N GLY A 166 27.57 4.23 1.98
CA GLY A 166 28.49 4.27 3.10
C GLY A 166 29.81 4.85 2.61
N GLY A 167 29.99 6.17 2.71
CA GLY A 167 31.24 6.84 2.51
C GLY A 167 32.19 6.50 3.64
N GLY A 168 32.96 5.44 3.48
CA GLY A 168 34.13 5.17 4.30
C GLY A 168 35.21 6.21 4.02
N GLY A 169 35.23 7.27 4.81
CA GLY A 169 36.35 8.23 4.83
C GLY A 169 37.58 7.59 5.45
N GLY A 170 38.45 7.02 4.62
CA GLY A 170 39.79 6.61 5.01
C GLY A 170 40.69 7.84 5.14
N GLY A 171 40.86 8.34 6.36
CA GLY A 171 41.87 9.34 6.68
C GLY A 171 43.26 8.73 6.66
N GLY A 172 44.00 8.98 5.58
CA GLY A 172 45.43 8.70 5.52
C GLY A 172 46.21 9.77 6.24
N GLY A 173 46.70 9.49 7.45
CA GLY A 173 47.67 10.30 8.14
C GLY A 173 49.07 10.11 7.56
N GLY A 174 49.61 11.11 6.89
CA GLY A 174 51.00 11.20 6.54
C GLY A 174 51.83 11.64 7.73
N GLY A 175 52.75 10.79 8.19
CA GLY A 175 53.80 11.20 9.08
C GLY A 175 55.07 11.43 8.30
N GLY A 176 55.60 12.62 8.42
CA GLY A 176 56.89 12.97 7.93
C GLY A 176 58.03 12.52 8.82
N HIS A 177 59.05 12.17 8.23
CA HIS A 177 60.42 12.58 8.55
C HIS A 177 61.38 12.01 7.51
#